data_ab1c019d1a84b4e00ea7d5040ce484b5
#
_entry.id   ab1c019d1a84b4e00ea7d5040ce484b5
#
_cell.length_a   1.000
_cell.length_b   1.000
_cell.length_c   1.000
_cell.angle_alpha   90.00
_cell.angle_beta   90.00
_cell.angle_gamma   90.00
#
_symmetry.space_group_name_H-M   'P 1'
#
loop_
_entity.id
_entity.type
_entity.pdbx_description
1 polymer ?
#
loop_
_entity_poly.entity_id
_entity_poly.type
_entity_poly.pdbx_seq_one_letter_code
_entity_poly.pdbx_strand_id
1 'polypeptide(L)'
;MATLSRYKHNKDERMTDTPTQQKTPVLIGLSGKMAAGKDTVATHLAPRLPHKTSTATVSFAAGLKNEVAHLVQIMDQHDFDPGDAAKDIMAATGCTQDEATHIADTIFLDVLENGREMVLNGEKTVRRREAFQYWGTNVRKASNPSYWINLLAQEVDRIMAVGDSVVVTDVRFPDEAAYIRNNGGTLVRIEADIHVRNARLDARDRPGQPPAPSWYYHHMQSHASETALDDHCFDLIVRNDEDEVTEPVNLILEHVAETMRNEVSGS
;
A
#
# COMPACT_ATOMS: atom_id res chain seq x y z
N MET A 1 -7.72 -59.26 -55.01
CA MET A 1 -6.48 -58.44 -55.16
C MET A 1 -6.58 -57.29 -54.17
N ALA A 2 -5.81 -57.40 -53.10
CA ALA A 2 -5.82 -56.45 -52.00
C ALA A 2 -4.60 -55.56 -52.09
N THR A 3 -4.78 -54.26 -52.11
CA THR A 3 -3.69 -53.29 -52.09
C THR A 3 -3.59 -52.68 -50.71
N LEU A 4 -2.54 -53.03 -50.00
CA LEU A 4 -2.13 -52.46 -48.70
C LEU A 4 -1.50 -51.08 -48.93
N SER A 5 -2.14 -50.03 -48.38
CA SER A 5 -1.53 -48.72 -48.31
C SER A 5 -0.82 -48.61 -46.95
N ARG A 6 0.51 -48.27 -47.04
CA ARG A 6 1.39 -48.08 -45.89
C ARG A 6 1.15 -46.73 -45.23
N TYR A 7 0.74 -46.75 -43.99
CA TYR A 7 0.84 -45.56 -43.12
C TYR A 7 2.28 -45.34 -42.68
N LYS A 8 2.89 -44.23 -43.12
CA LYS A 8 4.15 -43.74 -42.58
C LYS A 8 3.91 -43.11 -41.22
N HIS A 9 4.49 -43.66 -40.19
CA HIS A 9 4.69 -43.05 -38.89
C HIS A 9 5.65 -41.87 -39.05
N ASN A 10 5.16 -40.68 -38.81
CA ASN A 10 5.99 -39.51 -38.60
C ASN A 10 6.34 -39.46 -37.13
N LYS A 11 7.55 -39.88 -36.79
CA LYS A 11 8.18 -39.68 -35.49
C LYS A 11 8.85 -38.32 -35.44
N ASP A 12 8.81 -37.72 -34.23
CA ASP A 12 9.67 -36.67 -33.75
C ASP A 12 9.32 -35.24 -34.18
N GLU A 13 8.27 -34.68 -33.57
CA GLU A 13 8.35 -33.33 -33.05
C GLU A 13 8.55 -33.43 -31.54
N ARG A 14 9.82 -33.47 -31.11
CA ARG A 14 10.17 -33.12 -29.72
C ARG A 14 9.89 -31.63 -29.58
N MET A 15 8.77 -31.32 -28.93
CA MET A 15 8.63 -30.00 -28.30
C MET A 15 9.80 -29.88 -27.33
N THR A 16 10.78 -29.07 -27.70
CA THR A 16 11.78 -28.57 -26.78
C THR A 16 11.01 -27.63 -25.83
N ASP A 17 10.63 -28.16 -24.67
CA ASP A 17 10.31 -27.33 -23.52
C ASP A 17 11.54 -26.50 -23.21
N THR A 18 11.54 -25.28 -23.74
CA THR A 18 12.43 -24.23 -23.26
C THR A 18 12.09 -24.05 -21.79
N PRO A 19 13.01 -24.24 -20.85
CA PRO A 19 12.74 -24.00 -19.45
C PRO A 19 12.25 -22.57 -19.34
N THR A 20 11.00 -22.37 -18.98
CA THR A 20 10.48 -21.05 -18.61
C THR A 20 11.34 -20.62 -17.44
N GLN A 21 12.27 -19.70 -17.66
CA GLN A 21 13.07 -19.11 -16.58
C GLN A 21 12.07 -18.66 -15.52
N GLN A 22 12.09 -19.32 -14.40
CA GLN A 22 11.28 -18.96 -13.24
C GLN A 22 11.76 -17.57 -12.82
N LYS A 23 10.99 -16.55 -13.19
CA LYS A 23 11.29 -15.16 -12.82
C LYS A 23 11.17 -15.07 -11.31
N THR A 24 12.27 -14.70 -10.64
CA THR A 24 12.28 -14.49 -9.19
C THR A 24 11.34 -13.34 -8.85
N PRO A 25 10.41 -13.50 -7.90
CA PRO A 25 9.54 -12.42 -7.47
C PRO A 25 10.36 -11.30 -6.80
N VAL A 26 9.91 -10.07 -6.92
CA VAL A 26 10.57 -8.90 -6.33
C VAL A 26 9.67 -8.21 -5.33
N LEU A 27 10.28 -7.61 -4.30
CA LEU A 27 9.65 -6.74 -3.33
C LEU A 27 10.08 -5.29 -3.60
N ILE A 28 9.11 -4.38 -3.78
CA ILE A 28 9.38 -2.97 -3.99
C ILE A 28 8.62 -2.15 -2.96
N GLY A 29 9.31 -1.27 -2.25
CA GLY A 29 8.71 -0.28 -1.36
C GLY A 29 8.71 1.10 -2.01
N LEU A 30 7.54 1.71 -2.18
CA LEU A 30 7.37 3.06 -2.70
C LEU A 30 7.18 4.05 -1.56
N SER A 31 8.08 5.01 -1.46
CA SER A 31 7.98 6.18 -0.59
C SER A 31 7.75 7.44 -1.42
N GLY A 32 7.33 8.50 -0.77
CA GLY A 32 7.12 9.82 -1.38
C GLY A 32 6.05 10.61 -0.66
N LYS A 33 6.11 11.92 -0.78
CA LYS A 33 5.18 12.85 -0.13
C LYS A 33 3.76 12.71 -0.67
N MET A 34 2.80 13.27 0.04
CA MET A 34 1.39 13.32 -0.39
C MET A 34 1.28 13.90 -1.81
N ALA A 35 0.44 13.28 -2.65
CA ALA A 35 0.23 13.63 -4.06
C ALA A 35 1.47 13.53 -4.98
N ALA A 36 2.55 12.87 -4.57
CA ALA A 36 3.68 12.56 -5.45
C ALA A 36 3.34 11.52 -6.55
N GLY A 37 2.17 10.86 -6.47
CA GLY A 37 1.70 9.92 -7.49
C GLY A 37 2.11 8.46 -7.26
N LYS A 38 2.49 8.07 -6.02
CA LYS A 38 2.90 6.69 -5.68
C LYS A 38 1.90 5.63 -6.12
N ASP A 39 0.61 5.86 -5.86
CA ASP A 39 -0.45 4.89 -6.19
C ASP A 39 -0.60 4.73 -7.72
N THR A 40 -0.47 5.84 -8.47
CA THR A 40 -0.50 5.81 -9.92
C THR A 40 0.71 5.06 -10.48
N VAL A 41 1.92 5.36 -9.98
CA VAL A 41 3.13 4.61 -10.36
C VAL A 41 2.98 3.13 -10.04
N ALA A 42 2.51 2.77 -8.83
CA ALA A 42 2.28 1.37 -8.45
C ALA A 42 1.33 0.65 -9.41
N THR A 43 0.22 1.30 -9.79
CA THR A 43 -0.78 0.73 -10.71
C THR A 43 -0.19 0.39 -12.08
N HIS A 44 0.72 1.23 -12.60
CA HIS A 44 1.35 1.00 -13.90
C HIS A 44 2.61 0.11 -13.82
N LEU A 45 3.27 0.09 -12.66
CA LEU A 45 4.45 -0.73 -12.41
C LEU A 45 4.08 -2.21 -12.20
N ALA A 46 3.10 -2.47 -11.34
CA ALA A 46 2.77 -3.82 -10.90
C ALA A 46 2.56 -4.83 -12.06
N PRO A 47 1.80 -4.54 -13.12
CA PRO A 47 1.57 -5.50 -14.22
C PRO A 47 2.84 -5.84 -15.02
N ARG A 48 3.91 -5.04 -14.86
CA ARG A 48 5.15 -5.16 -15.64
C ARG A 48 6.27 -5.86 -14.87
N LEU A 49 6.09 -6.11 -13.57
CA LEU A 49 7.06 -6.81 -12.73
C LEU A 49 7.04 -8.33 -12.98
N PRO A 50 8.12 -9.06 -12.64
CA PRO A 50 8.13 -10.51 -12.66
C PRO A 50 7.05 -11.08 -11.73
N HIS A 51 6.26 -12.03 -12.20
CA HIS A 51 5.24 -12.70 -11.40
C HIS A 51 4.90 -14.06 -11.99
N LYS A 52 4.37 -14.96 -11.17
CA LYS A 52 3.86 -16.25 -11.61
C LYS A 52 2.37 -16.17 -11.98
N THR A 53 1.57 -15.52 -11.14
CA THR A 53 0.14 -15.37 -11.34
C THR A 53 -0.24 -13.90 -11.53
N SER A 54 0.22 -13.02 -10.62
CA SER A 54 -0.02 -11.58 -10.65
C SER A 54 1.04 -10.86 -9.81
N THR A 55 1.06 -9.53 -9.88
CA THR A 55 1.78 -8.69 -8.90
C THR A 55 0.75 -8.07 -7.96
N ALA A 56 0.97 -8.18 -6.66
CA ALA A 56 0.11 -7.55 -5.67
C ALA A 56 0.61 -6.15 -5.29
N THR A 57 -0.33 -5.23 -5.08
CA THR A 57 -0.09 -3.95 -4.42
C THR A 57 -0.65 -4.01 -3.02
N VAL A 58 0.19 -3.73 -2.01
CA VAL A 58 -0.18 -3.75 -0.59
C VAL A 58 0.22 -2.45 0.08
N SER A 59 -0.32 -2.15 1.27
CA SER A 59 0.05 -0.96 2.03
C SER A 59 0.04 -1.22 3.53
N PHE A 60 0.93 -0.55 4.29
CA PHE A 60 0.91 -0.57 5.75
C PHE A 60 -0.43 -0.05 6.30
N ALA A 61 -0.99 0.97 5.63
CA ALA A 61 -2.28 1.54 6.03
C ALA A 61 -3.48 0.64 5.72
N ALA A 62 -3.35 -0.43 4.92
CA ALA A 62 -4.47 -1.32 4.60
C ALA A 62 -5.01 -2.02 5.86
N GLY A 63 -4.11 -2.56 6.68
CA GLY A 63 -4.47 -3.19 7.96
C GLY A 63 -5.22 -2.23 8.88
N LEU A 64 -4.70 -1.00 9.03
CA LEU A 64 -5.33 0.04 9.83
C LEU A 64 -6.74 0.39 9.32
N LYS A 65 -6.90 0.56 8.01
CA LYS A 65 -8.21 0.85 7.40
C LYS A 65 -9.20 -0.27 7.65
N ASN A 66 -8.76 -1.53 7.51
CA ASN A 66 -9.59 -2.70 7.74
C ASN A 66 -10.03 -2.80 9.20
N GLU A 67 -9.11 -2.57 10.16
CA GLU A 67 -9.46 -2.59 11.57
C GLU A 67 -10.46 -1.48 11.94
N VAL A 68 -10.21 -0.24 11.51
CA VAL A 68 -11.15 0.86 11.78
C VAL A 68 -12.51 0.63 11.09
N ALA A 69 -12.53 0.07 9.87
CA ALA A 69 -13.79 -0.32 9.24
C ALA A 69 -14.55 -1.38 10.06
N HIS A 70 -13.83 -2.34 10.64
CA HIS A 70 -14.43 -3.33 11.53
C HIS A 70 -14.98 -2.69 12.82
N LEU A 71 -14.28 -1.72 13.42
CA LEU A 71 -14.79 -0.96 14.57
C LEU A 71 -16.06 -0.20 14.23
N VAL A 72 -16.15 0.40 13.03
CA VAL A 72 -17.37 1.05 12.54
C VAL A 72 -18.52 0.05 12.41
N GLN A 73 -18.24 -1.19 11.94
CA GLN A 73 -19.27 -2.24 11.87
C GLN A 73 -19.78 -2.65 13.26
N ILE A 74 -18.89 -2.74 14.26
CA ILE A 74 -19.31 -2.99 15.65
C ILE A 74 -20.20 -1.84 16.13
N MET A 75 -19.81 -0.58 15.91
CA MET A 75 -20.63 0.59 16.26
C MET A 75 -22.01 0.57 15.59
N ASP A 76 -22.05 0.17 14.30
CA ASP A 76 -23.30 0.05 13.53
C ASP A 76 -24.26 -0.99 14.12
N GLN A 77 -23.77 -2.11 14.66
CA GLN A 77 -24.56 -3.14 15.33
C GLN A 77 -25.22 -2.64 16.62
N HIS A 78 -24.68 -1.59 17.23
CA HIS A 78 -25.20 -0.94 18.43
C HIS A 78 -25.84 0.44 18.13
N ASP A 79 -26.32 0.67 16.90
CA ASP A 79 -26.87 1.96 16.47
C ASP A 79 -25.96 3.16 16.77
N PHE A 80 -24.67 2.94 16.77
CA PHE A 80 -23.62 3.89 17.12
C PHE A 80 -23.66 4.39 18.57
N ASP A 81 -24.22 3.62 19.52
CA ASP A 81 -24.12 3.89 20.95
C ASP A 81 -22.71 3.50 21.45
N PRO A 82 -21.88 4.47 21.92
CA PRO A 82 -20.52 4.18 22.34
C PRO A 82 -20.45 3.29 23.59
N GLY A 83 -21.42 3.44 24.52
CA GLY A 83 -21.43 2.70 25.77
C GLY A 83 -21.69 1.21 25.56
N ASP A 84 -22.58 0.88 24.65
CA ASP A 84 -22.93 -0.50 24.31
C ASP A 84 -21.84 -1.15 23.41
N ALA A 85 -21.30 -0.40 22.45
CA ALA A 85 -20.28 -0.90 21.53
C ALA A 85 -18.91 -1.15 22.19
N ALA A 86 -18.54 -0.39 23.23
CA ALA A 86 -17.20 -0.46 23.83
C ALA A 86 -16.81 -1.87 24.31
N LYS A 87 -17.75 -2.65 24.85
CA LYS A 87 -17.48 -4.03 25.29
C LYS A 87 -17.13 -4.96 24.14
N ASP A 88 -17.83 -4.84 23.01
CA ASP A 88 -17.59 -5.67 21.85
C ASP A 88 -16.31 -5.26 21.12
N ILE A 89 -15.98 -3.96 21.14
CA ILE A 89 -14.68 -3.46 20.68
C ILE A 89 -13.55 -4.07 21.50
N MET A 90 -13.65 -4.06 22.83
CA MET A 90 -12.65 -4.71 23.69
C MET A 90 -12.51 -6.20 23.40
N ALA A 91 -13.65 -6.91 23.29
CA ALA A 91 -13.66 -8.34 23.02
C ALA A 91 -13.03 -8.68 21.67
N ALA A 92 -13.30 -7.88 20.64
CA ALA A 92 -12.78 -8.09 19.29
C ALA A 92 -11.30 -7.73 19.14
N THR A 93 -10.77 -6.79 19.93
CA THR A 93 -9.47 -6.17 19.69
C THR A 93 -8.44 -6.39 20.79
N GLY A 94 -8.88 -6.74 21.99
CA GLY A 94 -8.05 -6.87 23.18
C GLY A 94 -7.54 -5.53 23.74
N CYS A 95 -8.10 -4.39 23.33
CA CYS A 95 -7.74 -3.08 23.87
C CYS A 95 -8.37 -2.86 25.27
N THR A 96 -7.91 -1.83 25.97
CA THR A 96 -8.45 -1.45 27.28
C THR A 96 -9.84 -0.80 27.17
N GLN A 97 -10.56 -0.68 28.30
CA GLN A 97 -11.85 -0.01 28.36
C GLN A 97 -11.76 1.46 27.91
N ASP A 98 -10.71 2.17 28.35
CA ASP A 98 -10.54 3.58 28.00
C ASP A 98 -10.26 3.76 26.50
N GLU A 99 -9.46 2.87 25.90
CA GLU A 99 -9.19 2.87 24.47
C GLU A 99 -10.45 2.55 23.66
N ALA A 100 -11.23 1.57 24.09
CA ALA A 100 -12.49 1.20 23.44
C ALA A 100 -13.51 2.35 23.50
N THR A 101 -13.64 2.99 24.66
CA THR A 101 -14.54 4.14 24.84
C THR A 101 -14.12 5.30 23.96
N HIS A 102 -12.83 5.66 23.97
CA HIS A 102 -12.33 6.78 23.17
C HIS A 102 -12.55 6.58 21.66
N ILE A 103 -12.28 5.39 21.13
CA ILE A 103 -12.50 5.13 19.68
C ILE A 103 -13.99 5.10 19.35
N ALA A 104 -14.83 4.55 20.22
CA ALA A 104 -16.29 4.53 20.04
C ALA A 104 -16.85 5.96 20.02
N ASP A 105 -16.45 6.82 20.96
CA ASP A 105 -16.83 8.24 20.99
C ASP A 105 -16.38 8.97 19.73
N THR A 106 -15.16 8.71 19.23
CA THR A 106 -14.63 9.32 18.01
C THR A 106 -15.48 8.94 16.78
N ILE A 107 -15.86 7.67 16.66
CA ILE A 107 -16.73 7.19 15.57
C ILE A 107 -18.16 7.74 15.72
N PHE A 108 -18.68 7.81 16.93
CA PHE A 108 -19.99 8.42 17.19
C PHE A 108 -20.03 9.89 16.78
N LEU A 109 -19.01 10.67 17.15
CA LEU A 109 -18.88 12.06 16.72
C LEU A 109 -18.78 12.20 15.20
N ASP A 110 -18.11 11.25 14.50
CA ASP A 110 -18.07 11.21 13.05
C ASP A 110 -19.48 11.06 12.45
N VAL A 111 -20.31 10.20 13.03
CA VAL A 111 -21.72 10.04 12.62
C VAL A 111 -22.55 11.29 12.86
N LEU A 112 -22.36 11.94 14.00
CA LEU A 112 -23.08 13.18 14.33
C LEU A 112 -22.72 14.34 13.39
N GLU A 113 -21.45 14.47 13.03
CA GLU A 113 -20.94 15.57 12.21
C GLU A 113 -21.19 15.34 10.70
N ASN A 114 -21.08 14.10 10.22
CA ASN A 114 -21.04 13.78 8.80
C ASN A 114 -22.16 12.84 8.32
N GLY A 115 -22.89 12.23 9.24
CA GLY A 115 -23.97 11.30 8.96
C GLY A 115 -23.53 9.84 8.83
N ARG A 116 -24.45 8.93 9.18
CA ARG A 116 -24.21 7.47 9.23
C ARG A 116 -23.74 6.91 7.87
N GLU A 117 -24.34 7.33 6.77
CA GLU A 117 -24.02 6.82 5.44
C GLU A 117 -22.56 7.13 5.05
N MET A 118 -22.08 8.35 5.27
CA MET A 118 -20.70 8.73 4.98
C MET A 118 -19.70 7.92 5.82
N VAL A 119 -20.02 7.69 7.10
CA VAL A 119 -19.17 6.90 8.00
C VAL A 119 -19.11 5.43 7.58
N LEU A 120 -20.25 4.82 7.24
CA LEU A 120 -20.31 3.43 6.75
C LEU A 120 -19.60 3.26 5.41
N ASN A 121 -19.71 4.22 4.50
CA ASN A 121 -19.01 4.19 3.21
C ASN A 121 -17.50 4.46 3.30
N GLY A 122 -17.00 4.76 4.50
CA GLY A 122 -15.55 4.97 4.72
C GLY A 122 -15.02 6.28 4.16
N GLU A 123 -15.87 7.29 4.06
CA GLU A 123 -15.50 8.63 3.57
C GLU A 123 -14.38 9.27 4.42
N LYS A 124 -13.57 10.11 3.77
CA LYS A 124 -12.40 10.75 4.41
C LYS A 124 -12.81 12.00 5.19
N THR A 125 -13.39 11.81 6.37
CA THR A 125 -13.72 12.90 7.28
C THR A 125 -12.55 13.27 8.18
N VAL A 126 -12.66 14.39 8.90
CA VAL A 126 -11.68 14.78 9.94
C VAL A 126 -11.68 13.74 11.06
N ARG A 127 -12.86 13.34 11.55
CA ARG A 127 -13.00 12.34 12.62
C ARG A 127 -12.46 10.97 12.22
N ARG A 128 -12.64 10.57 10.97
CA ARG A 128 -12.05 9.34 10.45
C ARG A 128 -10.53 9.36 10.52
N ARG A 129 -9.89 10.50 10.25
CA ARG A 129 -8.44 10.66 10.40
C ARG A 129 -8.01 10.60 11.87
N GLU A 130 -8.76 11.20 12.77
CA GLU A 130 -8.54 11.10 14.22
C GLU A 130 -8.65 9.64 14.68
N ALA A 131 -9.66 8.91 14.24
CA ALA A 131 -9.81 7.48 14.50
C ALA A 131 -8.60 6.67 14.01
N PHE A 132 -8.13 6.90 12.79
CA PHE A 132 -6.92 6.23 12.26
C PHE A 132 -5.67 6.56 13.07
N GLN A 133 -5.45 7.83 13.45
CA GLN A 133 -4.29 8.24 14.24
C GLN A 133 -4.33 7.63 15.63
N TYR A 134 -5.46 7.73 16.30
CA TYR A 134 -5.62 7.18 17.64
C TYR A 134 -5.46 5.66 17.63
N TRP A 135 -6.20 4.94 16.81
CA TRP A 135 -6.15 3.50 16.75
C TRP A 135 -4.79 2.97 16.32
N GLY A 136 -4.23 3.56 15.26
CA GLY A 136 -2.95 3.15 14.70
C GLY A 136 -1.76 3.40 15.61
N THR A 137 -1.73 4.53 16.28
CA THR A 137 -0.56 4.97 17.07
C THR A 137 -0.75 4.72 18.56
N ASN A 138 -1.85 5.20 19.13
CA ASN A 138 -2.04 5.19 20.59
C ASN A 138 -2.47 3.80 21.10
N VAL A 139 -3.16 3.00 20.28
CA VAL A 139 -3.59 1.65 20.68
C VAL A 139 -2.61 0.60 20.12
N ARG A 140 -2.50 0.45 18.81
CA ARG A 140 -1.73 -0.65 18.21
C ARG A 140 -0.22 -0.48 18.32
N LYS A 141 0.35 0.65 17.89
CA LYS A 141 1.81 0.87 18.00
C LYS A 141 2.28 1.06 19.44
N ALA A 142 1.48 1.60 20.33
CA ALA A 142 1.84 1.72 21.74
C ALA A 142 1.96 0.35 22.42
N SER A 143 1.10 -0.60 22.09
CA SER A 143 1.16 -1.97 22.61
C SER A 143 2.20 -2.83 21.87
N ASN A 144 2.41 -2.62 20.59
CA ASN A 144 3.38 -3.33 19.77
C ASN A 144 3.92 -2.41 18.65
N PRO A 145 5.13 -1.83 18.81
CA PRO A 145 5.70 -0.92 17.81
C PRO A 145 5.77 -1.49 16.38
N SER A 146 5.96 -2.80 16.25
CA SER A 146 6.03 -3.49 14.95
C SER A 146 4.70 -4.04 14.45
N TYR A 147 3.57 -3.68 15.07
CA TYR A 147 2.26 -4.27 14.77
C TYR A 147 1.93 -4.25 13.28
N TRP A 148 2.00 -3.08 12.64
CA TRP A 148 1.65 -2.92 11.23
C TRP A 148 2.66 -3.58 10.29
N ILE A 149 3.95 -3.59 10.68
CA ILE A 149 5.00 -4.28 9.92
C ILE A 149 4.76 -5.79 9.95
N ASN A 150 4.46 -6.37 11.11
CA ASN A 150 4.19 -7.80 11.25
C ASN A 150 2.94 -8.22 10.47
N LEU A 151 1.92 -7.38 10.43
CA LEU A 151 0.70 -7.65 9.67
C LEU A 151 0.98 -7.63 8.16
N LEU A 152 1.71 -6.63 7.67
CA LEU A 152 2.12 -6.55 6.27
C LEU A 152 3.04 -7.71 5.89
N ALA A 153 4.00 -8.07 6.76
CA ALA A 153 4.96 -9.15 6.51
C ALA A 153 4.27 -10.47 6.20
N GLN A 154 3.25 -10.85 6.98
CA GLN A 154 2.47 -12.06 6.74
C GLN A 154 1.84 -12.08 5.34
N GLU A 155 1.32 -10.94 4.87
CA GLU A 155 0.71 -10.84 3.55
C GLU A 155 1.77 -10.86 2.44
N VAL A 156 2.90 -10.17 2.61
CA VAL A 156 4.03 -10.19 1.68
C VAL A 156 4.58 -11.62 1.54
N ASP A 157 4.83 -12.31 2.66
CA ASP A 157 5.34 -13.68 2.66
C ASP A 157 4.39 -14.63 1.92
N ARG A 158 3.08 -14.52 2.17
CA ARG A 158 2.05 -15.31 1.51
C ARG A 158 2.06 -15.13 -0.01
N ILE A 159 2.19 -13.88 -0.48
CA ILE A 159 2.19 -13.55 -1.91
C ILE A 159 3.50 -14.00 -2.56
N MET A 160 4.64 -13.71 -1.97
CA MET A 160 5.94 -14.08 -2.52
C MET A 160 6.18 -15.60 -2.53
N ALA A 161 5.61 -16.34 -1.57
CA ALA A 161 5.69 -17.80 -1.52
C ALA A 161 5.06 -18.51 -2.74
N VAL A 162 4.09 -17.88 -3.39
CA VAL A 162 3.49 -18.41 -4.62
C VAL A 162 4.21 -17.95 -5.90
N GLY A 163 5.25 -17.12 -5.78
CA GLY A 163 6.08 -16.62 -6.88
C GLY A 163 5.57 -15.30 -7.49
N ASP A 164 4.76 -14.56 -6.76
CA ASP A 164 4.22 -13.28 -7.18
C ASP A 164 5.01 -12.12 -6.54
N SER A 165 5.24 -11.04 -7.31
CA SER A 165 5.92 -9.84 -6.84
C SER A 165 4.99 -8.97 -6.00
N VAL A 166 5.58 -8.12 -5.15
CA VAL A 166 4.84 -7.24 -4.26
C VAL A 166 5.33 -5.79 -4.39
N VAL A 167 4.38 -4.86 -4.51
CA VAL A 167 4.63 -3.42 -4.41
C VAL A 167 3.94 -2.88 -3.16
N VAL A 168 4.74 -2.41 -2.20
CA VAL A 168 4.26 -1.70 -0.99
C VAL A 168 4.18 -0.21 -1.31
N THR A 169 2.98 0.38 -1.28
CA THR A 169 2.71 1.71 -1.86
C THR A 169 2.87 2.89 -0.91
N ASP A 170 3.08 2.65 0.39
CA ASP A 170 3.01 3.70 1.40
C ASP A 170 4.11 3.62 2.48
N VAL A 171 5.34 3.35 2.06
CA VAL A 171 6.49 3.38 2.98
C VAL A 171 6.73 4.81 3.46
N ARG A 172 6.55 5.05 4.78
CA ARG A 172 6.56 6.37 5.39
C ARG A 172 7.51 6.54 6.57
N PHE A 173 7.89 5.45 7.22
CA PHE A 173 8.72 5.46 8.42
C PHE A 173 9.99 4.63 8.25
N PRO A 174 11.06 4.96 9.02
CA PRO A 174 12.35 4.26 8.93
C PRO A 174 12.27 2.75 9.21
N ASP A 175 11.40 2.33 10.12
CA ASP A 175 11.16 0.93 10.44
C ASP A 175 10.51 0.17 9.28
N GLU A 176 9.59 0.82 8.55
CA GLU A 176 8.96 0.28 7.33
C GLU A 176 9.97 0.17 6.18
N ALA A 177 10.82 1.20 6.00
CA ALA A 177 11.91 1.19 5.03
C ALA A 177 12.93 0.09 5.33
N ALA A 178 13.28 -0.09 6.61
CA ALA A 178 14.16 -1.16 7.06
C ALA A 178 13.55 -2.55 6.79
N TYR A 179 12.24 -2.73 6.98
CA TYR A 179 11.55 -3.97 6.63
C TYR A 179 11.73 -4.32 5.15
N ILE A 180 11.49 -3.37 4.23
CA ILE A 180 11.66 -3.61 2.79
C ILE A 180 13.08 -4.09 2.49
N ARG A 181 14.11 -3.37 2.97
CA ARG A 181 15.53 -3.71 2.72
C ARG A 181 15.96 -5.04 3.33
N ASN A 182 15.56 -5.30 4.57
CA ASN A 182 15.92 -6.54 5.27
C ASN A 182 15.33 -7.79 4.61
N ASN A 183 14.31 -7.62 3.78
CA ASN A 183 13.71 -8.69 2.98
C ASN A 183 14.16 -8.67 1.50
N GLY A 184 15.31 -8.05 1.21
CA GLY A 184 15.89 -8.02 -0.14
C GLY A 184 15.10 -7.15 -1.13
N GLY A 185 14.23 -6.27 -0.63
CA GLY A 185 13.41 -5.39 -1.47
C GLY A 185 14.14 -4.11 -1.87
N THR A 186 13.68 -3.50 -2.96
CA THR A 186 14.14 -2.20 -3.46
C THR A 186 13.29 -1.09 -2.89
N LEU A 187 13.92 -0.08 -2.28
CA LEU A 187 13.25 1.09 -1.73
C LEU A 187 13.34 2.28 -2.70
N VAL A 188 12.20 2.69 -3.25
CA VAL A 188 12.11 3.74 -4.26
C VAL A 188 11.41 4.98 -3.68
N ARG A 189 12.00 6.17 -3.92
CA ARG A 189 11.38 7.47 -3.61
C ARG A 189 10.74 8.03 -4.88
N ILE A 190 9.43 8.30 -4.82
CA ILE A 190 8.71 9.07 -5.84
C ILE A 190 8.67 10.52 -5.39
N GLU A 191 9.27 11.40 -6.18
CA GLU A 191 9.28 12.83 -5.95
C GLU A 191 8.44 13.56 -6.99
N ALA A 192 7.80 14.65 -6.59
CA ALA A 192 7.16 15.61 -7.47
C ALA A 192 7.31 17.01 -6.89
N ASP A 193 7.40 18.01 -7.77
CA ASP A 193 7.47 19.42 -7.38
C ASP A 193 6.29 19.80 -6.48
N ILE A 194 6.54 20.69 -5.53
CA ILE A 194 5.52 21.10 -4.55
C ILE A 194 4.29 21.73 -5.23
N HIS A 195 4.47 22.46 -6.32
CA HIS A 195 3.35 23.08 -7.04
C HIS A 195 2.52 22.01 -7.77
N VAL A 196 3.16 21.00 -8.35
CA VAL A 196 2.49 19.85 -8.97
C VAL A 196 1.69 19.08 -7.93
N ARG A 197 2.29 18.79 -6.76
CA ARG A 197 1.59 18.10 -5.67
C ARG A 197 0.40 18.89 -5.14
N ASN A 198 0.54 20.21 -4.96
CA ASN A 198 -0.55 21.07 -4.51
C ASN A 198 -1.68 21.14 -5.54
N ALA A 199 -1.37 21.24 -6.84
CA ALA A 199 -2.38 21.21 -7.90
C ALA A 199 -3.15 19.87 -7.92
N ARG A 200 -2.44 18.74 -7.74
CA ARG A 200 -3.06 17.41 -7.63
C ARG A 200 -3.95 17.26 -6.38
N LEU A 201 -3.56 17.88 -5.26
CA LEU A 201 -4.38 17.94 -4.04
C LEU A 201 -5.66 18.74 -4.26
N ASP A 202 -5.57 19.91 -4.88
CA ASP A 202 -6.75 20.73 -5.19
C ASP A 202 -7.71 19.98 -6.13
N ALA A 203 -7.19 19.38 -7.20
CA ALA A 203 -8.02 18.63 -8.14
C ALA A 203 -8.75 17.46 -7.48
N ARG A 204 -8.12 16.80 -6.49
CA ARG A 204 -8.68 15.65 -5.78
C ARG A 204 -9.66 16.05 -4.67
N ASP A 205 -9.25 16.99 -3.79
CA ASP A 205 -9.93 17.28 -2.53
C ASP A 205 -10.87 18.50 -2.64
N ARG A 206 -10.67 19.35 -3.68
CA ARG A 206 -11.40 20.60 -3.88
C ARG A 206 -11.77 20.84 -5.35
N PRO A 207 -12.39 19.86 -6.04
CA PRO A 207 -12.67 19.97 -7.48
C PRO A 207 -13.52 21.21 -7.76
N GLY A 208 -13.07 22.03 -8.76
CA GLY A 208 -13.77 23.23 -9.17
C GLY A 208 -13.64 24.43 -8.24
N GLN A 209 -12.86 24.34 -7.17
CA GLN A 209 -12.57 25.47 -6.29
C GLN A 209 -11.24 26.15 -6.68
N PRO A 210 -11.02 27.43 -6.30
CA PRO A 210 -9.74 28.07 -6.48
C PRO A 210 -8.66 27.36 -5.63
N PRO A 211 -7.36 27.47 -6.01
CA PRO A 211 -6.26 26.89 -5.26
C PRO A 211 -6.34 27.20 -3.76
N ALA A 212 -6.05 26.20 -2.94
CA ALA A 212 -6.05 26.40 -1.50
C ALA A 212 -4.92 27.37 -1.06
N PRO A 213 -5.09 28.08 0.04
CA PRO A 213 -4.03 28.92 0.58
C PRO A 213 -2.86 28.06 1.09
N SER A 214 -1.66 28.61 1.10
CA SER A 214 -0.41 27.89 1.45
C SER A 214 -0.44 27.22 2.83
N TRP A 215 -1.11 27.80 3.82
CA TRP A 215 -1.24 27.23 5.16
C TRP A 215 -2.00 25.90 5.16
N TYR A 216 -2.95 25.69 4.24
CA TYR A 216 -3.70 24.46 4.09
C TYR A 216 -2.78 23.28 3.74
N TYR A 217 -1.90 23.47 2.76
CA TYR A 217 -0.94 22.45 2.36
C TYR A 217 0.12 22.21 3.42
N HIS A 218 0.61 23.29 4.06
CA HIS A 218 1.64 23.21 5.10
C HIS A 218 1.20 22.33 6.26
N HIS A 219 -0.02 22.49 6.73
CA HIS A 219 -0.57 21.67 7.81
C HIS A 219 -0.59 20.18 7.46
N MET A 220 -1.00 19.83 6.23
CA MET A 220 -1.04 18.42 5.79
C MET A 220 0.35 17.83 5.55
N GLN A 221 1.29 18.63 5.07
CA GLN A 221 2.61 18.17 4.65
C GLN A 221 3.67 18.18 5.76
N SER A 222 3.38 18.76 6.91
CA SER A 222 4.28 18.80 8.07
C SER A 222 4.13 17.61 9.02
N HIS A 223 3.18 16.72 8.78
CA HIS A 223 2.98 15.53 9.61
C HIS A 223 4.18 14.56 9.52
N ALA A 224 4.47 13.86 10.63
CA ALA A 224 5.60 12.93 10.69
C ALA A 224 5.61 11.89 9.57
N SER A 225 4.43 11.40 9.13
CA SER A 225 4.34 10.46 8.00
C SER A 225 4.76 11.05 6.63
N GLU A 226 4.92 12.36 6.54
CA GLU A 226 5.38 13.05 5.33
C GLU A 226 6.85 13.46 5.39
N THR A 227 7.45 13.48 6.59
CA THR A 227 8.80 14.02 6.82
C THR A 227 9.80 12.98 7.38
N ALA A 228 9.33 11.89 7.96
CA ALA A 228 10.19 10.91 8.65
C ALA A 228 11.25 10.24 7.76
N LEU A 229 11.11 10.29 6.44
CA LEU A 229 12.06 9.75 5.46
C LEU A 229 12.74 10.85 4.61
N ASP A 230 12.69 12.13 5.01
CA ASP A 230 13.29 13.20 4.20
C ASP A 230 14.82 13.08 4.10
N ASP A 231 15.48 12.64 5.17
CA ASP A 231 16.93 12.41 5.23
C ASP A 231 17.32 10.92 5.04
N HIS A 232 16.37 10.09 4.57
CA HIS A 232 16.61 8.65 4.39
C HIS A 232 17.27 8.35 3.04
N CYS A 233 18.17 7.35 3.01
CA CYS A 233 18.74 6.88 1.74
C CYS A 233 17.73 6.00 1.00
N PHE A 234 17.62 6.18 -0.30
CA PHE A 234 16.81 5.35 -1.20
C PHE A 234 17.71 4.65 -2.21
N ASP A 235 17.28 3.48 -2.70
CA ASP A 235 18.02 2.75 -3.72
C ASP A 235 17.81 3.40 -5.09
N LEU A 236 16.65 4.03 -5.29
CA LEU A 236 16.32 4.82 -6.46
C LEU A 236 15.42 6.00 -6.10
N ILE A 237 15.66 7.16 -6.70
CA ILE A 237 14.79 8.34 -6.63
C ILE A 237 14.32 8.65 -8.05
N VAL A 238 13.00 8.72 -8.25
CA VAL A 238 12.40 9.06 -9.55
C VAL A 238 11.49 10.27 -9.44
N ARG A 239 11.51 11.15 -10.45
CA ARG A 239 10.62 12.31 -10.52
C ARG A 239 9.33 11.94 -11.26
N ASN A 240 8.23 12.51 -10.78
CA ASN A 240 6.89 12.33 -11.34
C ASN A 240 6.16 13.68 -11.39
N ASP A 241 6.69 14.60 -12.15
CA ASP A 241 6.14 15.95 -12.32
C ASP A 241 5.11 16.02 -13.46
N GLU A 242 5.18 15.07 -14.40
CA GLU A 242 4.29 14.99 -15.55
C GLU A 242 2.99 14.25 -15.24
N ASP A 243 2.01 14.37 -16.14
CA ASP A 243 0.76 13.60 -16.04
C ASP A 243 0.95 12.13 -16.44
N GLU A 244 1.95 11.85 -17.29
CA GLU A 244 2.32 10.50 -17.68
C GLU A 244 3.36 9.89 -16.73
N VAL A 245 3.07 8.69 -16.24
CA VAL A 245 3.97 7.94 -15.34
C VAL A 245 4.90 6.96 -16.07
N THR A 246 4.97 7.06 -17.40
CA THR A 246 5.74 6.10 -18.23
C THR A 246 7.23 6.14 -17.91
N GLU A 247 7.82 7.32 -17.78
CA GLU A 247 9.24 7.48 -17.47
C GLU A 247 9.60 6.97 -16.07
N PRO A 248 8.96 7.42 -14.96
CA PRO A 248 9.26 6.88 -13.64
C PRO A 248 9.07 5.35 -13.55
N VAL A 249 8.07 4.79 -14.20
CA VAL A 249 7.87 3.33 -14.22
C VAL A 249 9.01 2.62 -14.96
N ASN A 250 9.46 3.13 -16.11
CA ASN A 250 10.58 2.54 -16.87
C ASN A 250 11.88 2.57 -16.07
N LEU A 251 12.21 3.69 -15.40
CA LEU A 251 13.40 3.80 -14.56
C LEU A 251 13.39 2.78 -13.41
N ILE A 252 12.24 2.56 -12.78
CA ILE A 252 12.11 1.53 -11.74
C ILE A 252 12.34 0.13 -12.31
N LEU A 253 11.74 -0.19 -13.46
CA LEU A 253 11.91 -1.50 -14.10
C LEU A 253 13.34 -1.76 -14.53
N GLU A 254 14.04 -0.76 -15.07
CA GLU A 254 15.45 -0.84 -15.41
C GLU A 254 16.32 -1.13 -14.19
N HIS A 255 16.12 -0.39 -13.12
CA HIS A 255 16.83 -0.59 -11.87
C HIS A 255 16.60 -2.00 -11.29
N VAL A 256 15.36 -2.48 -11.25
CA VAL A 256 15.02 -3.84 -10.80
C VAL A 256 15.72 -4.89 -11.68
N ALA A 257 15.71 -4.72 -13.00
CA ALA A 257 16.38 -5.64 -13.92
C ALA A 257 17.90 -5.66 -13.76
N GLU A 258 18.52 -4.52 -13.41
CA GLU A 258 19.95 -4.44 -13.10
C GLU A 258 20.30 -5.15 -11.79
N THR A 259 19.51 -4.92 -10.75
CA THR A 259 19.69 -5.56 -9.44
C THR A 259 19.63 -7.09 -9.58
N MET A 260 18.60 -7.61 -10.27
CA MET A 260 18.47 -9.04 -10.52
C MET A 260 19.63 -9.65 -11.31
N ARG A 261 20.19 -8.91 -12.30
CA ARG A 261 21.37 -9.39 -13.06
C ARG A 261 22.62 -9.46 -12.20
N ASN A 262 22.81 -8.50 -11.32
CA ASN A 262 23.98 -8.43 -10.44
C ASN A 262 23.97 -9.55 -9.39
N GLU A 263 22.81 -9.92 -8.86
CA GLU A 263 22.66 -11.05 -7.93
C GLU A 263 23.01 -12.39 -8.59
N VAL A 264 22.60 -12.60 -9.84
CA VAL A 264 22.92 -13.82 -10.60
C VAL A 264 24.42 -13.90 -10.97
N SER A 265 25.08 -12.76 -11.17
CA SER A 265 26.50 -12.70 -11.56
C SER A 265 27.46 -12.79 -10.37
N GLY A 266 27.00 -12.56 -9.15
CA GLY A 266 27.78 -12.58 -7.91
C GLY A 266 27.69 -13.91 -7.13
N SER A 267 26.90 -14.87 -7.60
CA SER A 267 26.71 -16.21 -7.05
C SER A 267 27.58 -17.22 -7.77
#